data_2c968526ad43642e663289077876e2f6
#
_entry.id   2c968526ad43642e663289077876e2f6
#
_cell.length_a   1.000
_cell.length_b   1.000
_cell.length_c   1.000
_cell.angle_alpha   90.00
_cell.angle_beta   90.00
_cell.angle_gamma   90.00
#
_symmetry.space_group_name_H-M   'P 1'
#
loop_
_entity.id
_entity.type
_entity.pdbx_description
1 polymer ?
#
loop_
_entity_poly.entity_id
_entity_poly.type
_entity_poly.pdbx_seq_one_letter_code
_entity_poly.pdbx_strand_id
1 'polypeptide(L)'
;MENTIVAIATATGESGIGIVRLSGEKSIDIVKSFFKPYDKKEIDEKSNRIMKYGHVYDKDELIDEVMVCFMYAPHTYTRENVVEIFTHGGIVCLKRVLNVCLENGADLAEKGEFTKRAFLNGRLDLSQAEGVIDLIKAKTEFSHKSAINQLEGHLSKKIKEFREKLLDILSFVEYSINFTEDMQEELPFDNVILKTERLMADMEELLGESNKGKILKDGINVSIIGKPNVGKSSLLNRILRQERAIVTDIAGTTRDLIKEDIELSGIKLNINDTAGIRETADVVEKIGVQKSIEASETSDLNLVLFDISRELDEEDEKIIELANTTKSIGILNKVDLEKKLDVEKLKEKINFEIIEISALKNEGISKLEQAIIDMFFDGKIEIKDKALITNVRHENSLKSSLEYLKSYYGDLKNMVPIDCCEVDLRKSYEVLGEIIGENISENILDNIFSNFCIGK
;
A
#
# COMPACT_ATOMS: atom_id res chain seq x y z
N MET A 1 4.40 -26.79 -9.70
CA MET A 1 5.35 -26.13 -10.63
C MET A 1 6.58 -27.02 -10.72
N GLU A 2 7.05 -27.32 -11.93
CA GLU A 2 8.11 -28.33 -12.10
C GLU A 2 9.54 -27.80 -11.88
N ASN A 3 9.76 -26.47 -11.94
CA ASN A 3 11.08 -25.87 -11.87
C ASN A 3 11.45 -25.37 -10.47
N THR A 4 12.73 -25.41 -10.15
CA THR A 4 13.30 -24.80 -8.93
C THR A 4 13.85 -23.44 -9.26
N ILE A 5 13.44 -22.42 -8.54
CA ILE A 5 13.85 -21.04 -8.75
C ILE A 5 14.91 -20.60 -7.74
N VAL A 6 15.73 -19.61 -8.15
CA VAL A 6 16.76 -19.00 -7.32
C VAL A 6 16.80 -17.49 -7.51
N ALA A 7 17.05 -16.74 -6.43
CA ALA A 7 17.32 -15.31 -6.50
C ALA A 7 18.15 -14.82 -5.31
N ILE A 8 18.77 -13.63 -5.51
CA ILE A 8 19.32 -12.85 -4.39
C ILE A 8 18.15 -12.22 -3.64
N ALA A 9 17.99 -12.56 -2.34
CA ALA A 9 16.86 -12.15 -1.52
C ALA A 9 17.12 -10.89 -0.67
N THR A 10 18.35 -10.40 -0.61
CA THR A 10 18.77 -9.19 0.10
C THR A 10 19.01 -8.03 -0.86
N ALA A 11 19.00 -6.80 -0.36
CA ALA A 11 19.42 -5.64 -1.13
C ALA A 11 20.85 -5.82 -1.65
N THR A 12 21.13 -5.29 -2.83
CA THR A 12 22.47 -5.32 -3.45
C THR A 12 23.27 -4.12 -2.96
N GLY A 13 24.47 -4.37 -2.43
CA GLY A 13 25.38 -3.35 -1.91
C GLY A 13 26.44 -3.96 -1.02
N GLU A 14 27.30 -3.14 -0.44
CA GLU A 14 28.28 -3.59 0.56
C GLU A 14 27.57 -3.82 1.88
N SER A 15 27.49 -5.08 2.32
CA SER A 15 26.85 -5.47 3.59
C SER A 15 27.59 -6.65 4.21
N GLY A 16 27.40 -6.87 5.52
CA GLY A 16 28.01 -8.02 6.21
C GLY A 16 27.45 -9.37 5.75
N ILE A 17 26.19 -9.41 5.31
CA ILE A 17 25.48 -10.65 4.93
C ILE A 17 24.66 -10.41 3.66
N GLY A 18 24.70 -11.38 2.76
CA GLY A 18 23.80 -11.51 1.62
C GLY A 18 23.11 -12.87 1.63
N ILE A 19 21.93 -12.96 1.05
CA ILE A 19 21.14 -14.20 1.02
C ILE A 19 20.81 -14.55 -0.43
N VAL A 20 21.15 -15.78 -0.83
CA VAL A 20 20.64 -16.42 -2.05
C VAL A 20 19.60 -17.45 -1.63
N ARG A 21 18.39 -17.35 -2.18
CA ARG A 21 17.23 -18.18 -1.84
C ARG A 21 16.83 -19.04 -3.03
N LEU A 22 16.60 -20.32 -2.77
CA LEU A 22 16.03 -21.28 -3.72
C LEU A 22 14.66 -21.76 -3.23
N SER A 23 13.75 -22.02 -4.15
CA SER A 23 12.45 -22.67 -3.87
C SER A 23 12.08 -23.65 -4.97
N GLY A 24 11.60 -24.82 -4.61
CA GLY A 24 11.18 -25.88 -5.51
C GLY A 24 11.66 -27.24 -5.07
N GLU A 25 11.18 -28.28 -5.75
CA GLU A 25 11.43 -29.69 -5.37
C GLU A 25 12.92 -30.02 -5.31
N LYS A 26 13.72 -29.53 -6.27
CA LYS A 26 15.15 -29.82 -6.39
C LYS A 26 16.06 -28.88 -5.59
N SER A 27 15.52 -27.91 -4.86
CA SER A 27 16.31 -26.87 -4.17
C SER A 27 17.37 -27.45 -3.23
N ILE A 28 17.03 -28.50 -2.51
CA ILE A 28 17.91 -29.18 -1.56
C ILE A 28 19.04 -29.93 -2.29
N ASP A 29 18.74 -30.66 -3.34
CA ASP A 29 19.72 -31.47 -4.09
C ASP A 29 20.68 -30.57 -4.87
N ILE A 30 20.18 -29.46 -5.43
CA ILE A 30 21.01 -28.45 -6.08
C ILE A 30 22.05 -27.92 -5.11
N VAL A 31 21.65 -27.50 -3.91
CA VAL A 31 22.60 -26.92 -2.93
C VAL A 31 23.55 -27.99 -2.38
N LYS A 32 23.09 -29.22 -2.17
CA LYS A 32 23.96 -30.34 -1.75
C LYS A 32 25.09 -30.62 -2.73
N SER A 33 24.93 -30.34 -4.02
CA SER A 33 25.94 -30.66 -5.05
C SER A 33 27.22 -29.81 -4.92
N PHE A 34 27.11 -28.59 -4.39
CA PHE A 34 28.22 -27.64 -4.30
C PHE A 34 28.52 -27.11 -2.87
N PHE A 35 27.67 -27.41 -1.89
CA PHE A 35 27.88 -27.05 -0.50
C PHE A 35 28.54 -28.19 0.27
N LYS A 36 29.65 -27.89 0.98
CA LYS A 36 30.33 -28.85 1.85
C LYS A 36 30.22 -28.42 3.31
N PRO A 37 29.41 -29.09 4.14
CA PRO A 37 29.28 -28.74 5.56
C PRO A 37 30.58 -29.03 6.31
N TYR A 38 30.93 -28.16 7.25
CA TYR A 38 32.17 -28.28 8.05
C TYR A 38 32.17 -29.55 8.92
N ASP A 39 31.00 -29.90 9.49
CA ASP A 39 30.83 -31.08 10.34
C ASP A 39 30.77 -32.41 9.56
N LYS A 40 30.83 -32.34 8.23
CA LYS A 40 30.76 -33.48 7.30
C LYS A 40 29.56 -34.40 7.52
N LYS A 41 28.53 -33.94 8.25
CA LYS A 41 27.30 -34.72 8.44
C LYS A 41 26.41 -34.63 7.20
N GLU A 42 25.73 -35.71 6.93
CA GLU A 42 24.74 -35.79 5.86
C GLU A 42 23.60 -34.77 6.11
N ILE A 43 23.15 -34.15 5.04
CA ILE A 43 22.02 -33.22 5.05
C ILE A 43 20.76 -34.03 4.73
N ASP A 44 19.95 -34.29 5.74
CA ASP A 44 18.70 -35.01 5.70
C ASP A 44 17.55 -34.20 6.33
N GLU A 45 16.36 -34.81 6.47
CA GLU A 45 15.21 -34.13 7.09
C GLU A 45 15.44 -33.72 8.55
N LYS A 46 16.39 -34.32 9.27
CA LYS A 46 16.78 -33.89 10.63
C LYS A 46 17.53 -32.58 10.61
N SER A 47 18.03 -32.18 9.45
CA SER A 47 18.66 -30.87 9.22
C SER A 47 17.63 -29.75 8.98
N ASN A 48 16.31 -30.03 9.02
CA ASN A 48 15.25 -29.06 8.78
C ASN A 48 15.36 -27.87 9.73
N ARG A 49 15.53 -26.68 9.17
CA ARG A 49 15.69 -25.38 9.89
C ARG A 49 16.88 -25.31 10.84
N ILE A 50 17.88 -26.15 10.60
CA ILE A 50 19.17 -26.09 11.30
C ILE A 50 20.17 -25.40 10.40
N MET A 51 20.80 -24.35 10.93
CA MET A 51 21.88 -23.67 10.23
C MET A 51 23.11 -24.55 10.13
N LYS A 52 23.56 -24.81 8.91
CA LYS A 52 24.76 -25.58 8.61
C LYS A 52 25.87 -24.64 8.16
N TYR A 53 26.95 -24.60 8.93
CA TYR A 53 28.16 -23.89 8.56
C TYR A 53 29.00 -24.74 7.59
N GLY A 54 29.58 -24.12 6.57
CA GLY A 54 30.39 -24.81 5.56
C GLY A 54 30.87 -23.88 4.45
N HIS A 55 31.22 -24.49 3.34
CA HIS A 55 31.82 -23.81 2.20
C HIS A 55 31.05 -24.10 0.92
N VAL A 56 30.92 -23.09 0.07
CA VAL A 56 30.37 -23.21 -1.30
C VAL A 56 31.51 -23.22 -2.30
N TYR A 57 31.43 -24.16 -3.22
CA TYR A 57 32.43 -24.35 -4.27
C TYR A 57 31.80 -24.21 -5.65
N ASP A 58 32.57 -23.66 -6.59
CA ASP A 58 32.37 -23.81 -8.03
C ASP A 58 33.39 -24.82 -8.51
N LYS A 59 32.95 -26.06 -8.78
CA LYS A 59 33.83 -27.21 -9.01
C LYS A 59 34.84 -27.39 -7.88
N ASP A 60 36.10 -27.01 -8.06
CA ASP A 60 37.15 -27.10 -7.07
C ASP A 60 37.56 -25.73 -6.45
N GLU A 61 36.98 -24.64 -6.96
CA GLU A 61 37.28 -23.29 -6.47
C GLU A 61 36.36 -22.91 -5.31
N LEU A 62 36.93 -22.50 -4.19
CA LEU A 62 36.19 -21.98 -3.05
C LEU A 62 35.61 -20.61 -3.40
N ILE A 63 34.28 -20.49 -3.30
CA ILE A 63 33.59 -19.21 -3.52
C ILE A 63 33.50 -18.42 -2.21
N ASP A 64 32.94 -19.07 -1.18
CA ASP A 64 32.67 -18.39 0.11
C ASP A 64 32.51 -19.42 1.24
N GLU A 65 32.70 -18.92 2.45
CA GLU A 65 32.40 -19.54 3.71
C GLU A 65 31.01 -19.08 4.15
N VAL A 66 30.06 -19.99 4.27
CA VAL A 66 28.63 -19.68 4.34
C VAL A 66 27.91 -20.42 5.47
N MET A 67 26.74 -19.91 5.82
CA MET A 67 25.74 -20.67 6.56
C MET A 67 24.57 -21.00 5.62
N VAL A 68 24.07 -22.24 5.71
CA VAL A 68 22.96 -22.71 4.86
C VAL A 68 21.83 -23.24 5.74
N CYS A 69 20.61 -22.81 5.45
CA CYS A 69 19.39 -23.30 6.10
C CYS A 69 18.56 -24.08 5.08
N PHE A 70 18.33 -25.36 5.37
CA PHE A 70 17.47 -26.24 4.59
C PHE A 70 16.09 -26.30 5.23
N MET A 71 15.04 -26.01 4.48
CA MET A 71 13.65 -25.99 4.94
C MET A 71 12.78 -26.89 4.06
N TYR A 72 12.23 -27.93 4.65
CA TYR A 72 11.43 -28.92 3.94
C TYR A 72 9.94 -28.52 3.90
N ALA A 73 9.30 -28.78 2.76
CA ALA A 73 7.85 -28.62 2.58
C ALA A 73 7.07 -29.45 3.63
N PRO A 74 5.81 -29.05 3.97
CA PRO A 74 5.07 -27.88 3.46
C PRO A 74 5.21 -26.62 4.34
N HIS A 75 5.97 -26.67 5.42
CA HIS A 75 6.05 -25.57 6.40
C HIS A 75 7.14 -24.55 6.04
N THR A 76 7.11 -23.99 4.83
CA THR A 76 8.06 -23.01 4.29
C THR A 76 7.31 -21.78 3.77
N TYR A 77 8.05 -20.78 3.29
CA TYR A 77 7.43 -19.57 2.75
C TYR A 77 6.56 -19.86 1.52
N THR A 78 7.03 -20.69 0.61
CA THR A 78 6.34 -21.08 -0.63
C THR A 78 5.52 -22.35 -0.52
N ARG A 79 5.57 -23.05 0.62
CA ARG A 79 5.13 -24.45 0.82
C ARG A 79 5.86 -25.50 -0.04
N GLU A 80 6.94 -25.08 -0.74
CA GLU A 80 7.89 -25.96 -1.41
C GLU A 80 9.11 -26.20 -0.52
N ASN A 81 10.07 -27.04 -0.96
CA ASN A 81 11.39 -27.06 -0.33
C ASN A 81 12.09 -25.71 -0.59
N VAL A 82 12.65 -25.13 0.46
CA VAL A 82 13.36 -23.85 0.38
C VAL A 82 14.75 -23.99 0.97
N VAL A 83 15.74 -23.41 0.32
CA VAL A 83 17.08 -23.31 0.86
C VAL A 83 17.52 -21.84 0.86
N GLU A 84 18.08 -21.39 1.97
CA GLU A 84 18.71 -20.07 2.09
C GLU A 84 20.19 -20.23 2.36
N ILE A 85 21.00 -19.59 1.51
CA ILE A 85 22.47 -19.55 1.61
C ILE A 85 22.85 -18.16 2.05
N PHE A 86 23.40 -18.06 3.25
CA PHE A 86 23.86 -16.82 3.86
C PHE A 86 25.34 -16.65 3.54
N THR A 87 25.64 -15.74 2.62
CA THR A 87 26.98 -15.44 2.13
C THR A 87 27.52 -14.14 2.73
N HIS A 88 28.78 -13.81 2.51
CA HIS A 88 29.24 -12.44 2.66
C HIS A 88 28.49 -11.53 1.66
N GLY A 89 28.12 -10.31 2.11
CA GLY A 89 27.20 -9.42 1.37
C GLY A 89 27.78 -8.70 0.16
N GLY A 90 29.00 -9.06 -0.28
CA GLY A 90 29.60 -8.51 -1.48
C GLY A 90 28.90 -8.98 -2.76
N ILE A 91 28.64 -8.05 -3.70
CA ILE A 91 27.91 -8.34 -4.95
C ILE A 91 28.56 -9.44 -5.79
N VAL A 92 29.88 -9.55 -5.77
CA VAL A 92 30.61 -10.58 -6.49
C VAL A 92 30.33 -11.97 -5.91
N CYS A 93 30.38 -12.08 -4.57
CA CYS A 93 30.09 -13.32 -3.87
C CYS A 93 28.65 -13.79 -4.14
N LEU A 94 27.68 -12.90 -3.96
CA LEU A 94 26.26 -13.18 -4.24
C LEU A 94 26.03 -13.66 -5.67
N LYS A 95 26.62 -12.97 -6.67
CA LYS A 95 26.50 -13.36 -8.08
C LYS A 95 27.17 -14.70 -8.38
N ARG A 96 28.32 -15.01 -7.79
CA ARG A 96 28.99 -16.30 -7.97
C ARG A 96 28.15 -17.45 -7.40
N VAL A 97 27.60 -17.28 -6.18
CA VAL A 97 26.72 -18.29 -5.58
C VAL A 97 25.42 -18.47 -6.40
N LEU A 98 24.81 -17.37 -6.87
CA LEU A 98 23.67 -17.43 -7.76
C LEU A 98 23.98 -18.22 -9.05
N ASN A 99 25.11 -17.92 -9.69
CA ASN A 99 25.52 -18.61 -10.94
C ASN A 99 25.71 -20.11 -10.74
N VAL A 100 26.34 -20.53 -9.63
CA VAL A 100 26.49 -21.95 -9.32
C VAL A 100 25.12 -22.62 -9.12
N CYS A 101 24.15 -21.96 -8.52
CA CYS A 101 22.79 -22.49 -8.43
C CYS A 101 22.16 -22.66 -9.82
N LEU A 102 22.31 -21.68 -10.72
CA LEU A 102 21.81 -21.73 -12.12
C LEU A 102 22.48 -22.85 -12.93
N GLU A 103 23.80 -22.99 -12.81
CA GLU A 103 24.57 -24.06 -13.49
C GLU A 103 24.17 -25.48 -13.00
N ASN A 104 23.68 -25.59 -11.77
CA ASN A 104 23.20 -26.85 -11.19
C ASN A 104 21.67 -27.08 -11.38
N GLY A 105 21.02 -26.29 -12.25
CA GLY A 105 19.66 -26.55 -12.72
C GLY A 105 18.56 -25.81 -11.99
N ALA A 106 18.87 -24.71 -11.31
CA ALA A 106 17.87 -23.75 -10.89
C ALA A 106 17.61 -22.73 -12.02
N ASP A 107 16.41 -22.16 -12.08
CA ASP A 107 16.03 -21.04 -12.94
C ASP A 107 16.05 -19.73 -12.17
N LEU A 108 16.35 -18.63 -12.86
CA LEU A 108 16.28 -17.33 -12.23
C LEU A 108 14.82 -16.96 -11.94
N ALA A 109 14.53 -16.62 -10.69
CA ALA A 109 13.19 -16.22 -10.29
C ALA A 109 12.75 -14.91 -10.94
N GLU A 110 11.48 -14.85 -11.33
CA GLU A 110 10.82 -13.63 -11.76
C GLU A 110 10.53 -12.69 -10.55
N LYS A 111 10.10 -11.47 -10.86
CA LYS A 111 9.65 -10.54 -9.81
C LYS A 111 8.46 -11.13 -9.05
N GLY A 112 8.55 -11.14 -7.72
CA GLY A 112 7.47 -11.63 -6.87
C GLY A 112 7.21 -13.13 -6.92
N GLU A 113 8.03 -13.93 -7.60
CA GLU A 113 7.72 -15.34 -7.86
C GLU A 113 7.64 -16.18 -6.60
N PHE A 114 8.45 -15.92 -5.57
CA PHE A 114 8.33 -16.64 -4.30
C PHE A 114 6.97 -16.39 -3.62
N THR A 115 6.49 -15.14 -3.66
CA THR A 115 5.18 -14.78 -3.09
C THR A 115 4.04 -15.28 -3.98
N LYS A 116 4.20 -15.27 -5.31
CA LYS A 116 3.27 -15.88 -6.26
C LYS A 116 3.10 -17.38 -5.98
N ARG A 117 4.20 -18.11 -5.73
CA ARG A 117 4.16 -19.53 -5.33
C ARG A 117 3.51 -19.73 -3.96
N ALA A 118 3.77 -18.84 -3.00
CA ALA A 118 3.08 -18.87 -1.69
C ALA A 118 1.56 -18.71 -1.84
N PHE A 119 1.10 -17.84 -2.74
CA PHE A 119 -0.31 -17.66 -3.09
C PHE A 119 -0.86 -18.91 -3.81
N LEU A 120 -0.23 -19.39 -4.88
CA LEU A 120 -0.69 -20.54 -5.66
C LEU A 120 -0.75 -21.83 -4.83
N ASN A 121 0.18 -21.99 -3.89
CA ASN A 121 0.20 -23.13 -2.95
C ASN A 121 -0.73 -22.89 -1.73
N GLY A 122 -1.54 -21.86 -1.73
CA GLY A 122 -2.58 -21.60 -0.72
C GLY A 122 -2.06 -21.24 0.67
N ARG A 123 -0.80 -20.74 0.79
CA ARG A 123 -0.30 -20.22 2.05
C ARG A 123 -0.86 -18.82 2.36
N LEU A 124 -0.94 -17.99 1.34
CA LEU A 124 -1.48 -16.63 1.39
C LEU A 124 -2.61 -16.52 0.38
N ASP A 125 -3.60 -15.69 0.65
CA ASP A 125 -4.50 -15.22 -0.38
C ASP A 125 -3.91 -13.96 -1.06
N LEU A 126 -4.58 -13.46 -2.12
CA LEU A 126 -4.02 -12.38 -2.93
C LEU A 126 -3.89 -11.08 -2.15
N SER A 127 -4.86 -10.74 -1.29
CA SER A 127 -4.77 -9.52 -0.48
C SER A 127 -3.64 -9.60 0.54
N GLN A 128 -3.38 -10.78 1.11
CA GLN A 128 -2.23 -11.01 1.99
C GLN A 128 -0.90 -10.93 1.22
N ALA A 129 -0.85 -11.45 -0.02
CA ALA A 129 0.32 -11.32 -0.88
C ALA A 129 0.63 -9.84 -1.20
N GLU A 130 -0.38 -9.03 -1.52
CA GLU A 130 -0.22 -7.58 -1.67
C GLU A 130 0.27 -6.91 -0.37
N GLY A 131 -0.18 -7.39 0.79
CA GLY A 131 0.32 -6.95 2.10
C GLY A 131 1.83 -7.17 2.29
N VAL A 132 2.42 -8.20 1.68
CA VAL A 132 3.89 -8.43 1.73
C VAL A 132 4.64 -7.29 1.06
N ILE A 133 4.22 -6.85 -0.14
CA ILE A 133 4.90 -5.74 -0.82
C ILE A 133 4.66 -4.41 -0.11
N ASP A 134 3.46 -4.19 0.43
CA ASP A 134 3.14 -3.01 1.20
C ASP A 134 4.00 -2.91 2.46
N LEU A 135 4.24 -4.04 3.14
CA LEU A 135 5.12 -4.12 4.30
C LEU A 135 6.58 -3.75 3.95
N ILE A 136 7.08 -4.22 2.80
CA ILE A 136 8.44 -3.92 2.34
C ILE A 136 8.59 -2.43 1.96
N LYS A 137 7.54 -1.85 1.37
CA LYS A 137 7.52 -0.45 0.92
C LYS A 137 7.10 0.54 2.02
N ALA A 138 6.63 0.06 3.16
CA ALA A 138 6.18 0.90 4.27
C ALA A 138 7.29 1.85 4.73
N LYS A 139 6.97 3.14 4.80
CA LYS A 139 7.91 4.21 5.16
C LYS A 139 7.57 4.88 6.49
N THR A 140 6.38 4.64 7.03
CA THR A 140 5.91 5.18 8.31
C THR A 140 5.39 4.06 9.21
N GLU A 141 5.29 4.35 10.51
CA GLU A 141 4.77 3.37 11.48
C GLU A 141 3.32 2.98 11.16
N PHE A 142 2.50 3.91 10.70
CA PHE A 142 1.11 3.61 10.35
C PHE A 142 1.00 2.80 9.05
N SER A 143 1.81 3.11 8.01
CA SER A 143 1.82 2.27 6.80
C SER A 143 2.31 0.86 7.09
N HIS A 144 3.31 0.70 7.99
CA HIS A 144 3.77 -0.61 8.46
C HIS A 144 2.65 -1.37 9.20
N LYS A 145 1.95 -0.74 10.16
CA LYS A 145 0.84 -1.36 10.88
C LYS A 145 -0.32 -1.76 9.96
N SER A 146 -0.64 -0.92 8.98
CA SER A 146 -1.66 -1.21 7.97
C SER A 146 -1.28 -2.43 7.11
N ALA A 147 -0.02 -2.52 6.68
CA ALA A 147 0.48 -3.65 5.90
C ALA A 147 0.51 -4.97 6.72
N ILE A 148 0.89 -4.91 7.99
CA ILE A 148 0.81 -6.08 8.91
C ILE A 148 -0.64 -6.54 9.05
N ASN A 149 -1.58 -5.63 9.28
CA ASN A 149 -3.00 -5.93 9.41
C ASN A 149 -3.55 -6.64 8.16
N GLN A 150 -3.15 -6.18 6.96
CA GLN A 150 -3.51 -6.82 5.70
C GLN A 150 -2.87 -8.21 5.57
N LEU A 151 -1.59 -8.36 5.94
CA LEU A 151 -0.88 -9.64 5.91
C LEU A 151 -1.47 -10.67 6.90
N GLU A 152 -1.96 -10.22 8.06
CA GLU A 152 -2.68 -11.06 9.03
C GLU A 152 -4.05 -11.51 8.52
N GLY A 153 -4.55 -10.92 7.43
CA GLY A 153 -5.76 -11.35 6.73
C GLY A 153 -7.06 -10.78 7.28
N HIS A 154 -7.03 -9.64 7.98
CA HIS A 154 -8.27 -9.01 8.50
C HIS A 154 -9.23 -8.64 7.37
N LEU A 155 -8.72 -8.09 6.25
CA LEU A 155 -9.54 -7.84 5.05
C LEU A 155 -10.08 -9.15 4.47
N SER A 156 -9.22 -10.15 4.29
CA SER A 156 -9.61 -11.46 3.75
C SER A 156 -10.73 -12.12 4.56
N LYS A 157 -10.63 -12.04 5.89
CA LYS A 157 -11.67 -12.56 6.79
C LYS A 157 -13.00 -11.83 6.57
N LYS A 158 -12.97 -10.50 6.50
CA LYS A 158 -14.18 -9.71 6.27
C LYS A 158 -14.82 -9.99 4.92
N ILE A 159 -14.01 -10.13 3.86
CA ILE A 159 -14.49 -10.50 2.52
C ILE A 159 -15.11 -11.90 2.51
N LYS A 160 -14.49 -12.88 3.20
CA LYS A 160 -15.06 -14.22 3.33
C LYS A 160 -16.39 -14.20 4.08
N GLU A 161 -16.52 -13.41 5.16
CA GLU A 161 -17.79 -13.22 5.87
C GLU A 161 -18.89 -12.64 4.94
N PHE A 162 -18.55 -11.67 4.10
CA PHE A 162 -19.50 -11.14 3.12
C PHE A 162 -19.91 -12.19 2.08
N ARG A 163 -18.95 -12.97 1.58
CA ARG A 163 -19.21 -14.03 0.62
C ARG A 163 -20.05 -15.17 1.20
N GLU A 164 -19.84 -15.54 2.45
CA GLU A 164 -20.69 -16.52 3.14
C GLU A 164 -22.14 -16.00 3.23
N LYS A 165 -22.35 -14.73 3.58
CA LYS A 165 -23.68 -14.12 3.59
C LYS A 165 -24.32 -14.08 2.19
N LEU A 166 -23.55 -13.77 1.14
CA LEU A 166 -24.02 -13.82 -0.24
C LEU A 166 -24.39 -15.25 -0.66
N LEU A 167 -23.58 -16.22 -0.29
CA LEU A 167 -23.82 -17.64 -0.59
C LEU A 167 -25.11 -18.14 0.08
N ASP A 168 -25.38 -17.72 1.33
CA ASP A 168 -26.63 -18.02 2.03
C ASP A 168 -27.85 -17.47 1.26
N ILE A 169 -27.74 -16.22 0.77
CA ILE A 169 -28.81 -15.59 -0.02
C ILE A 169 -28.95 -16.31 -1.36
N LEU A 170 -27.84 -16.61 -2.05
CA LEU A 170 -27.84 -17.32 -3.34
C LEU A 170 -28.46 -18.71 -3.22
N SER A 171 -28.09 -19.46 -2.17
CA SER A 171 -28.66 -20.78 -1.90
C SER A 171 -30.19 -20.72 -1.69
N PHE A 172 -30.69 -19.69 -1.03
CA PHE A 172 -32.12 -19.48 -0.87
C PHE A 172 -32.80 -19.16 -2.22
N VAL A 173 -32.18 -18.33 -3.05
CA VAL A 173 -32.68 -17.97 -4.39
C VAL A 173 -32.74 -19.24 -5.28
N GLU A 174 -31.63 -20.02 -5.34
CA GLU A 174 -31.58 -21.27 -6.11
C GLU A 174 -32.63 -22.29 -5.63
N TYR A 175 -32.81 -22.39 -4.30
CA TYR A 175 -33.86 -23.22 -3.73
C TYR A 175 -35.25 -22.73 -4.17
N SER A 176 -35.50 -21.42 -4.16
CA SER A 176 -36.80 -20.82 -4.50
C SER A 176 -37.18 -21.02 -5.97
N ILE A 177 -36.21 -21.03 -6.88
CA ILE A 177 -36.42 -21.27 -8.31
C ILE A 177 -37.05 -22.65 -8.59
N ASN A 178 -36.74 -23.62 -7.73
CA ASN A 178 -37.24 -24.99 -7.87
C ASN A 178 -38.68 -25.18 -7.35
N PHE A 179 -39.29 -24.16 -6.74
CA PHE A 179 -40.70 -24.22 -6.29
C PHE A 179 -41.65 -23.74 -7.35
N THR A 180 -42.85 -24.32 -7.37
CA THR A 180 -43.96 -23.83 -8.20
C THR A 180 -44.39 -22.44 -7.73
N GLU A 181 -44.99 -21.65 -8.64
CA GLU A 181 -45.47 -20.28 -8.31
C GLU A 181 -46.37 -20.26 -7.05
N ASP A 182 -47.25 -21.26 -6.90
CA ASP A 182 -48.15 -21.40 -5.76
C ASP A 182 -47.43 -21.63 -4.42
N MET A 183 -46.22 -22.23 -4.46
CA MET A 183 -45.39 -22.51 -3.27
C MET A 183 -44.43 -21.35 -2.96
N GLN A 184 -44.11 -20.51 -3.96
CA GLN A 184 -43.21 -19.36 -3.74
C GLN A 184 -43.83 -18.31 -2.80
N GLU A 185 -45.17 -18.17 -2.79
CA GLU A 185 -45.89 -17.25 -1.90
C GLU A 185 -45.67 -17.58 -0.38
N GLU A 186 -45.30 -18.81 -0.06
CA GLU A 186 -45.04 -19.26 1.32
C GLU A 186 -43.58 -19.06 1.76
N LEU A 187 -42.66 -18.65 0.85
CA LEU A 187 -41.26 -18.48 1.15
C LEU A 187 -40.99 -17.18 1.92
N PRO A 188 -40.10 -17.20 2.93
CA PRO A 188 -39.84 -16.03 3.79
C PRO A 188 -38.92 -14.98 3.12
N PHE A 189 -39.38 -14.37 2.01
CA PHE A 189 -38.60 -13.35 1.28
C PHE A 189 -38.25 -12.13 2.14
N ASP A 190 -39.08 -11.75 3.11
CA ASP A 190 -38.77 -10.65 4.03
C ASP A 190 -37.45 -10.84 4.75
N ASN A 191 -37.11 -12.08 5.09
CA ASN A 191 -35.85 -12.40 5.76
C ASN A 191 -34.65 -12.20 4.82
N VAL A 192 -34.80 -12.53 3.54
CA VAL A 192 -33.77 -12.33 2.51
C VAL A 192 -33.55 -10.84 2.24
N ILE A 193 -34.62 -10.09 2.13
CA ILE A 193 -34.59 -8.63 1.98
C ILE A 193 -33.80 -8.02 3.15
N LEU A 194 -34.11 -8.38 4.39
CA LEU A 194 -33.45 -7.87 5.57
C LEU A 194 -31.96 -8.28 5.63
N LYS A 195 -31.63 -9.53 5.26
CA LYS A 195 -30.22 -9.99 5.17
C LYS A 195 -29.44 -9.19 4.12
N THR A 196 -30.06 -8.93 2.95
CA THR A 196 -29.44 -8.15 1.87
C THR A 196 -29.21 -6.70 2.31
N GLU A 197 -30.18 -6.06 2.94
CA GLU A 197 -30.02 -4.69 3.49
C GLU A 197 -28.87 -4.57 4.48
N ARG A 198 -28.76 -5.53 5.40
CA ARG A 198 -27.66 -5.56 6.37
C ARG A 198 -26.30 -5.76 5.70
N LEU A 199 -26.25 -6.65 4.72
CA LEU A 199 -25.01 -6.89 3.99
C LEU A 199 -24.58 -5.65 3.18
N MET A 200 -25.52 -4.97 2.50
CA MET A 200 -25.22 -3.71 1.81
C MET A 200 -24.68 -2.65 2.77
N ALA A 201 -25.30 -2.50 3.96
CA ALA A 201 -24.83 -1.55 4.97
C ALA A 201 -23.41 -1.88 5.48
N ASP A 202 -23.13 -3.17 5.75
CA ASP A 202 -21.78 -3.62 6.15
C ASP A 202 -20.73 -3.35 5.08
N MET A 203 -21.08 -3.53 3.79
CA MET A 203 -20.18 -3.25 2.64
C MET A 203 -19.97 -1.74 2.45
N GLU A 204 -21.03 -0.92 2.62
CA GLU A 204 -20.94 0.55 2.57
C GLU A 204 -20.06 1.10 3.71
N GLU A 205 -20.18 0.56 4.93
CA GLU A 205 -19.30 0.93 6.04
C GLU A 205 -17.83 0.68 5.70
N LEU A 206 -17.52 -0.52 5.18
CA LEU A 206 -16.15 -0.85 4.78
C LEU A 206 -15.62 0.06 3.65
N LEU A 207 -16.46 0.40 2.67
CA LEU A 207 -16.13 1.35 1.60
C LEU A 207 -15.92 2.77 2.15
N GLY A 208 -16.69 3.20 3.12
CA GLY A 208 -16.56 4.52 3.74
C GLY A 208 -15.20 4.75 4.38
N GLU A 209 -14.55 3.69 4.85
CA GLU A 209 -13.20 3.76 5.43
C GLU A 209 -12.05 3.66 4.38
N SER A 210 -12.36 3.43 3.10
CA SER A 210 -11.34 3.18 2.07
C SER A 210 -10.36 4.36 1.87
N ASN A 211 -10.83 5.60 1.94
CA ASN A 211 -9.98 6.78 1.84
C ASN A 211 -8.94 6.83 2.97
N LYS A 212 -9.33 6.50 4.21
CA LYS A 212 -8.41 6.42 5.36
C LYS A 212 -7.35 5.35 5.12
N GLY A 213 -7.75 4.19 4.63
CA GLY A 213 -6.81 3.10 4.31
C GLY A 213 -5.78 3.47 3.24
N LYS A 214 -6.20 4.14 2.17
CA LYS A 214 -5.29 4.64 1.11
C LYS A 214 -4.30 5.66 1.64
N ILE A 215 -4.75 6.62 2.45
CA ILE A 215 -3.89 7.63 3.06
C ILE A 215 -2.85 6.99 3.99
N LEU A 216 -3.22 5.97 4.75
CA LEU A 216 -2.28 5.25 5.61
C LEU A 216 -1.19 4.53 4.81
N LYS A 217 -1.51 4.02 3.62
CA LYS A 217 -0.57 3.33 2.73
C LYS A 217 0.27 4.30 1.91
N ASP A 218 -0.38 5.16 1.13
CA ASP A 218 0.25 5.96 0.09
C ASP A 218 0.66 7.36 0.59
N GLY A 219 0.09 7.79 1.71
CA GLY A 219 0.27 9.13 2.26
C GLY A 219 -0.71 10.14 1.68
N ILE A 220 -0.55 11.40 2.06
CA ILE A 220 -1.31 12.55 1.59
C ILE A 220 -0.46 13.32 0.58
N ASN A 221 -0.97 13.56 -0.62
CA ASN A 221 -0.34 14.45 -1.58
C ASN A 221 -0.63 15.89 -1.19
N VAL A 222 0.42 16.64 -0.87
CA VAL A 222 0.32 18.00 -0.35
C VAL A 222 0.96 18.99 -1.30
N SER A 223 0.23 20.03 -1.65
CA SER A 223 0.78 21.23 -2.30
C SER A 223 0.92 22.37 -1.31
N ILE A 224 2.03 23.11 -1.41
CA ILE A 224 2.28 24.32 -0.60
C ILE A 224 2.13 25.52 -1.53
N ILE A 225 1.02 26.24 -1.39
CA ILE A 225 0.67 27.40 -2.22
C ILE A 225 0.74 28.70 -1.44
N GLY A 226 1.06 29.77 -2.12
CA GLY A 226 1.19 31.11 -1.53
C GLY A 226 2.18 31.93 -2.33
N LYS A 227 2.19 33.21 -2.11
CA LYS A 227 3.04 34.17 -2.79
C LYS A 227 4.54 33.97 -2.54
N PRO A 228 5.44 34.55 -3.33
CA PRO A 228 6.85 34.64 -3.00
C PRO A 228 7.10 35.19 -1.60
N ASN A 229 8.11 34.68 -0.91
CA ASN A 229 8.57 35.18 0.40
C ASN A 229 7.57 35.05 1.59
N VAL A 230 6.42 34.38 1.44
CA VAL A 230 5.51 34.10 2.57
C VAL A 230 6.05 33.04 3.53
N GLY A 231 7.13 32.35 3.15
CA GLY A 231 7.81 31.40 4.00
C GLY A 231 7.58 29.92 3.63
N LYS A 232 7.20 29.60 2.38
CA LYS A 232 7.01 28.22 1.90
C LYS A 232 8.23 27.34 2.15
N SER A 233 9.41 27.78 1.70
CA SER A 233 10.68 27.05 1.91
C SER A 233 11.06 26.97 3.40
N SER A 234 10.71 27.96 4.20
CA SER A 234 10.98 27.97 5.65
C SER A 234 10.08 26.95 6.35
N LEU A 235 8.80 26.84 5.98
CA LEU A 235 7.89 25.85 6.50
C LEU A 235 8.35 24.43 6.12
N LEU A 236 8.65 24.20 4.84
CA LEU A 236 9.14 22.91 4.35
C LEU A 236 10.43 22.50 5.09
N ASN A 237 11.43 23.38 5.17
CA ASN A 237 12.66 23.10 5.89
C ASN A 237 12.44 22.86 7.38
N ARG A 238 11.43 23.47 7.97
CA ARG A 238 11.08 23.24 9.38
C ARG A 238 10.49 21.86 9.59
N ILE A 239 9.53 21.46 8.75
CA ILE A 239 8.93 20.12 8.81
C ILE A 239 10.01 19.06 8.55
N LEU A 240 10.87 19.25 7.55
CA LEU A 240 12.00 18.34 7.24
C LEU A 240 13.02 18.18 8.37
N ARG A 241 13.22 19.21 9.21
CA ARG A 241 14.18 19.17 10.32
C ARG A 241 13.63 18.58 11.61
N GLN A 242 12.34 18.68 11.86
CA GLN A 242 11.68 18.11 13.04
C GLN A 242 11.37 16.65 12.88
N GLU A 243 10.91 16.29 11.70
CA GLU A 243 10.54 14.92 11.33
C GLU A 243 11.68 14.29 10.54
N ARG A 244 11.80 12.97 10.61
CA ARG A 244 12.81 12.24 9.83
C ARG A 244 12.46 12.36 8.35
N ALA A 245 13.25 13.12 7.59
CA ALA A 245 13.21 13.00 6.14
C ALA A 245 13.39 11.52 5.78
N ILE A 246 12.44 10.96 5.06
CA ILE A 246 12.53 9.59 4.60
C ILE A 246 13.55 9.56 3.44
N VAL A 247 14.82 9.43 3.80
CA VAL A 247 15.92 9.34 2.82
C VAL A 247 15.84 7.97 2.16
N THR A 248 15.49 7.93 0.89
CA THR A 248 15.62 6.71 0.08
C THR A 248 16.98 6.73 -0.60
N ASP A 249 17.94 5.97 -0.10
CA ASP A 249 19.20 5.67 -0.79
C ASP A 249 18.96 4.68 -1.95
N ILE A 250 18.16 5.05 -2.94
CA ILE A 250 18.12 4.31 -4.20
C ILE A 250 18.93 5.13 -5.22
N ALA A 251 20.19 4.77 -5.36
CA ALA A 251 21.04 5.29 -6.43
C ALA A 251 20.46 4.88 -7.79
N GLY A 252 19.99 5.84 -8.60
CA GLY A 252 19.65 5.59 -10.00
C GLY A 252 18.43 6.28 -10.60
N THR A 253 17.66 7.12 -9.86
CA THR A 253 16.45 7.78 -10.38
C THR A 253 16.61 9.31 -10.43
N THR A 254 17.60 9.81 -11.19
CA THR A 254 17.92 11.25 -11.25
C THR A 254 17.18 12.03 -12.33
N ARG A 255 15.97 11.63 -12.75
CA ARG A 255 15.19 12.39 -13.77
C ARG A 255 13.71 12.58 -13.48
N ASP A 256 13.16 12.01 -12.42
CA ASP A 256 11.78 12.30 -12.01
C ASP A 256 11.77 13.45 -11.01
N LEU A 257 10.72 14.28 -11.06
CA LEU A 257 10.42 15.37 -10.12
C LEU A 257 10.76 14.93 -8.69
N ILE A 258 11.64 15.67 -8.02
CA ILE A 258 12.08 15.36 -6.65
C ILE A 258 10.85 15.50 -5.75
N LYS A 259 10.16 14.38 -5.51
CA LYS A 259 9.13 14.28 -4.49
C LYS A 259 9.84 14.08 -3.15
N GLU A 260 9.67 15.01 -2.24
CA GLU A 260 10.16 14.83 -0.88
C GLU A 260 9.06 14.17 -0.05
N ASP A 261 9.32 12.94 0.40
CA ASP A 261 8.46 12.22 1.32
C ASP A 261 8.82 12.65 2.76
N ILE A 262 7.85 13.15 3.49
CA ILE A 262 8.01 13.60 4.87
C ILE A 262 7.09 12.77 5.75
N GLU A 263 7.56 12.33 6.92
CA GLU A 263 6.70 11.76 7.94
C GLU A 263 6.23 12.85 8.88
N LEU A 264 4.93 13.01 9.05
CA LEU A 264 4.31 13.92 10.00
C LEU A 264 3.37 13.12 10.92
N SER A 265 3.71 13.04 12.20
CA SER A 265 2.93 12.27 13.18
C SER A 265 2.57 10.84 12.73
N GLY A 266 3.49 10.17 12.03
CA GLY A 266 3.30 8.79 11.53
C GLY A 266 2.56 8.69 10.20
N ILE A 267 2.12 9.81 9.61
CA ILE A 267 1.50 9.87 8.28
C ILE A 267 2.55 10.34 7.27
N LYS A 268 2.58 9.72 6.10
CA LYS A 268 3.42 10.15 4.99
C LYS A 268 2.78 11.35 4.29
N LEU A 269 3.54 12.44 4.14
CA LEU A 269 3.19 13.56 3.27
C LEU A 269 4.06 13.54 2.03
N ASN A 270 3.44 13.46 0.87
CA ASN A 270 4.10 13.55 -0.43
C ASN A 270 4.03 15.01 -0.89
N ILE A 271 5.12 15.77 -0.73
CA ILE A 271 5.13 17.19 -1.15
C ILE A 271 5.34 17.25 -2.66
N ASN A 272 4.32 17.77 -3.38
CA ASN A 272 4.39 18.04 -4.80
C ASN A 272 5.04 19.42 -5.00
N ASP A 273 6.00 19.49 -5.94
CA ASP A 273 6.67 20.73 -6.38
C ASP A 273 7.68 21.35 -5.39
N THR A 274 8.77 20.62 -5.14
CA THR A 274 9.96 21.20 -4.44
C THR A 274 10.87 22.01 -5.38
N ALA A 275 10.71 21.92 -6.71
CA ALA A 275 11.56 22.62 -7.68
C ALA A 275 11.38 24.14 -7.63
N GLY A 276 10.15 24.65 -7.42
CA GLY A 276 9.89 26.07 -7.24
C GLY A 276 10.35 26.64 -5.88
N ILE A 277 10.69 25.76 -4.92
CA ILE A 277 11.07 26.16 -3.55
C ILE A 277 12.59 26.27 -3.40
N ARG A 278 13.39 25.60 -4.26
CA ARG A 278 14.87 25.56 -4.18
C ARG A 278 15.59 26.52 -5.15
N GLU A 279 14.95 27.01 -6.19
CA GLU A 279 15.60 27.91 -7.14
C GLU A 279 15.50 29.39 -6.69
N THR A 280 16.66 30.00 -6.64
CA THR A 280 16.89 31.41 -6.33
C THR A 280 16.31 32.32 -7.38
N ALA A 281 15.66 33.40 -6.92
CA ALA A 281 15.17 34.57 -7.61
C ALA A 281 15.71 34.85 -9.05
N ASP A 282 14.81 35.15 -9.96
CA ASP A 282 14.81 36.24 -10.92
C ASP A 282 14.13 36.02 -12.27
N VAL A 283 13.76 34.80 -12.71
CA VAL A 283 13.20 34.66 -14.09
C VAL A 283 11.92 33.79 -14.18
N VAL A 284 11.42 33.16 -13.08
CA VAL A 284 10.40 32.10 -13.12
C VAL A 284 9.03 32.47 -12.50
N GLU A 285 8.81 33.74 -12.10
CA GLU A 285 7.62 34.11 -11.31
C GLU A 285 6.26 33.85 -11.98
N LYS A 286 6.14 34.04 -13.29
CA LYS A 286 4.87 33.74 -14.00
C LYS A 286 4.61 32.26 -14.27
N ILE A 287 5.65 31.46 -14.38
CA ILE A 287 5.55 30.00 -14.57
C ILE A 287 5.20 29.32 -13.23
N GLY A 288 5.62 29.91 -12.11
CA GLY A 288 5.39 29.37 -10.76
C GLY A 288 3.91 29.32 -10.34
N VAL A 289 3.15 30.37 -10.65
CA VAL A 289 1.71 30.43 -10.28
C VAL A 289 0.90 29.41 -11.05
N GLN A 290 1.14 29.25 -12.37
CA GLN A 290 0.43 28.29 -13.20
C GLN A 290 0.70 26.84 -12.76
N LYS A 291 1.95 26.50 -12.47
CA LYS A 291 2.33 25.18 -11.94
C LYS A 291 1.75 24.92 -10.54
N SER A 292 1.67 25.94 -9.71
CA SER A 292 1.05 25.82 -8.37
C SER A 292 -0.46 25.56 -8.47
N ILE A 293 -1.13 26.09 -9.49
CA ILE A 293 -2.55 25.80 -9.77
C ILE A 293 -2.72 24.36 -10.19
N GLU A 294 -1.93 23.87 -11.18
CA GLU A 294 -1.99 22.50 -11.66
C GLU A 294 -1.66 21.47 -10.53
N ALA A 295 -0.68 21.79 -9.70
CA ALA A 295 -0.33 20.98 -8.54
C ALA A 295 -1.45 20.94 -7.48
N SER A 296 -2.13 22.07 -7.28
CA SER A 296 -3.24 22.19 -6.33
C SER A 296 -4.45 21.32 -6.71
N GLU A 297 -4.77 21.23 -8.01
CA GLU A 297 -5.91 20.43 -8.51
C GLU A 297 -5.70 18.92 -8.34
N THR A 298 -4.44 18.47 -8.29
CA THR A 298 -4.09 17.05 -8.18
C THR A 298 -3.71 16.62 -6.76
N SER A 299 -3.69 17.55 -5.81
CA SER A 299 -3.32 17.28 -4.41
C SER A 299 -4.51 16.94 -3.55
N ASP A 300 -4.27 16.09 -2.53
CA ASP A 300 -5.28 15.74 -1.52
C ASP A 300 -5.48 16.85 -0.50
N LEU A 301 -4.44 17.69 -0.30
CA LEU A 301 -4.42 18.83 0.64
C LEU A 301 -3.59 19.99 0.10
N ASN A 302 -4.13 21.18 0.21
CA ASN A 302 -3.41 22.43 -0.06
C ASN A 302 -3.08 23.17 1.24
N LEU A 303 -1.80 23.42 1.48
CA LEU A 303 -1.34 24.31 2.55
C LEU A 303 -1.16 25.72 1.99
N VAL A 304 -2.08 26.60 2.35
CA VAL A 304 -2.16 27.98 1.79
C VAL A 304 -1.49 28.95 2.73
N LEU A 305 -0.31 29.46 2.36
CA LEU A 305 0.49 30.32 3.21
C LEU A 305 0.19 31.81 2.98
N PHE A 306 -0.08 32.51 4.06
CA PHE A 306 -0.20 33.95 4.14
C PHE A 306 0.86 34.53 5.08
N ASP A 307 1.36 35.73 4.78
CA ASP A 307 2.31 36.48 5.61
C ASP A 307 1.54 37.48 6.48
N ILE A 308 1.54 37.27 7.81
CA ILE A 308 0.79 38.11 8.75
C ILE A 308 1.31 39.58 8.78
N SER A 309 2.54 39.84 8.32
CA SER A 309 3.18 41.15 8.37
C SER A 309 2.83 42.05 7.19
N ARG A 310 1.93 41.66 6.29
CA ARG A 310 1.49 42.44 5.13
C ARG A 310 -0.01 42.33 4.91
N GLU A 311 -0.59 43.29 4.19
CA GLU A 311 -1.98 43.25 3.76
C GLU A 311 -2.18 42.28 2.58
N LEU A 312 -3.42 41.80 2.38
CA LEU A 312 -3.81 41.02 1.21
C LEU A 312 -3.82 41.88 -0.05
N ASP A 313 -3.48 41.29 -1.17
CA ASP A 313 -3.58 41.90 -2.49
C ASP A 313 -4.31 41.00 -3.50
N GLU A 314 -4.42 41.44 -4.76
CA GLU A 314 -5.14 40.73 -5.82
C GLU A 314 -4.60 39.31 -6.11
N GLU A 315 -3.31 39.05 -5.86
CA GLU A 315 -2.74 37.69 -6.04
C GLU A 315 -3.17 36.75 -4.90
N ASP A 316 -3.22 37.27 -3.66
CA ASP A 316 -3.73 36.49 -2.52
C ASP A 316 -5.22 36.17 -2.72
N GLU A 317 -6.01 37.07 -3.33
CA GLU A 317 -7.43 36.80 -3.65
C GLU A 317 -7.61 35.63 -4.64
N LYS A 318 -6.79 35.57 -5.70
CA LYS A 318 -6.80 34.45 -6.65
C LYS A 318 -6.43 33.12 -5.98
N ILE A 319 -5.46 33.13 -5.07
CA ILE A 319 -5.08 31.96 -4.31
C ILE A 319 -6.22 31.51 -3.39
N ILE A 320 -6.92 32.44 -2.75
CA ILE A 320 -8.08 32.17 -1.90
C ILE A 320 -9.22 31.56 -2.73
N GLU A 321 -9.53 32.08 -3.91
CA GLU A 321 -10.55 31.54 -4.80
C GLU A 321 -10.25 30.06 -5.16
N LEU A 322 -9.02 29.77 -5.54
CA LEU A 322 -8.58 28.40 -5.83
C LEU A 322 -8.70 27.50 -4.60
N ALA A 323 -8.20 27.95 -3.46
CA ALA A 323 -8.18 27.18 -2.22
C ALA A 323 -9.60 26.88 -1.69
N ASN A 324 -10.57 27.73 -1.94
CA ASN A 324 -11.97 27.52 -1.59
C ASN A 324 -12.65 26.39 -2.38
N THR A 325 -12.09 25.99 -3.53
CA THR A 325 -12.61 24.88 -4.35
C THR A 325 -11.98 23.53 -4.02
N THR A 326 -10.97 23.50 -3.15
CA THR A 326 -10.18 22.32 -2.82
C THR A 326 -10.10 22.09 -1.31
N LYS A 327 -9.64 20.91 -0.88
CA LYS A 327 -9.34 20.70 0.56
C LYS A 327 -8.11 21.52 0.94
N SER A 328 -8.28 22.49 1.80
CA SER A 328 -7.23 23.46 2.14
C SER A 328 -7.13 23.71 3.63
N ILE A 329 -5.91 24.05 4.09
CA ILE A 329 -5.62 24.61 5.42
C ILE A 329 -4.87 25.91 5.20
N GLY A 330 -5.38 27.01 5.75
CA GLY A 330 -4.73 28.31 5.77
C GLY A 330 -3.65 28.38 6.83
N ILE A 331 -2.49 28.90 6.47
CA ILE A 331 -1.35 29.06 7.36
C ILE A 331 -0.98 30.54 7.43
N LEU A 332 -1.22 31.16 8.58
CA LEU A 332 -0.72 32.51 8.87
C LEU A 332 0.68 32.39 9.42
N ASN A 333 1.66 32.60 8.55
CA ASN A 333 3.06 32.49 8.91
C ASN A 333 3.63 33.83 9.39
N LYS A 334 4.78 33.78 10.07
CA LYS A 334 5.53 34.92 10.63
C LYS A 334 4.80 35.63 11.78
N VAL A 335 4.08 34.83 12.60
CA VAL A 335 3.37 35.42 13.78
C VAL A 335 4.32 36.09 14.80
N ASP A 336 5.61 35.91 14.62
CA ASP A 336 6.67 36.61 15.38
C ASP A 336 6.92 38.06 14.92
N LEU A 337 6.31 38.48 13.81
CA LEU A 337 6.37 39.84 13.28
C LEU A 337 5.12 40.64 13.64
N GLU A 338 5.19 41.99 13.40
CA GLU A 338 4.06 42.88 13.60
C GLU A 338 2.90 42.53 12.66
N LYS A 339 1.70 42.37 13.22
CA LYS A 339 0.50 42.01 12.50
C LYS A 339 -0.06 43.20 11.70
N LYS A 340 -0.10 43.06 10.36
CA LYS A 340 -0.71 44.01 9.43
C LYS A 340 -1.89 43.43 8.69
N LEU A 341 -1.95 42.12 8.58
CA LEU A 341 -3.04 41.38 7.95
C LEU A 341 -4.34 41.53 8.76
N ASP A 342 -5.42 41.88 8.10
CA ASP A 342 -6.77 41.86 8.67
C ASP A 342 -7.29 40.41 8.61
N VAL A 343 -7.10 39.67 9.71
CA VAL A 343 -7.46 38.25 9.82
C VAL A 343 -8.97 38.03 9.76
N GLU A 344 -9.77 38.99 10.26
CA GLU A 344 -11.23 38.87 10.23
C GLU A 344 -11.74 38.98 8.79
N LYS A 345 -11.22 39.92 8.00
CA LYS A 345 -11.52 39.99 6.56
C LYS A 345 -11.05 38.75 5.79
N LEU A 346 -9.92 38.15 6.18
CA LEU A 346 -9.48 36.90 5.55
C LEU A 346 -10.46 35.78 5.86
N LYS A 347 -10.89 35.62 7.12
CA LYS A 347 -11.87 34.59 7.54
C LYS A 347 -13.22 34.71 6.82
N GLU A 348 -13.65 35.93 6.48
CA GLU A 348 -14.88 36.14 5.71
C GLU A 348 -14.77 35.66 4.26
N LYS A 349 -13.54 35.60 3.69
CA LYS A 349 -13.28 35.17 2.30
C LYS A 349 -12.98 33.69 2.10
N ILE A 350 -12.71 32.94 3.18
CA ILE A 350 -12.29 31.56 3.12
C ILE A 350 -13.31 30.63 3.76
N ASN A 351 -13.34 29.39 3.29
CA ASN A 351 -14.20 28.31 3.81
C ASN A 351 -13.41 27.18 4.49
N PHE A 352 -12.13 27.41 4.83
CA PHE A 352 -11.22 26.46 5.44
C PHE A 352 -10.59 26.99 6.72
N GLU A 353 -10.05 26.08 7.54
CA GLU A 353 -9.42 26.42 8.82
C GLU A 353 -8.12 27.21 8.63
N ILE A 354 -7.84 28.12 9.58
CA ILE A 354 -6.60 28.90 9.63
C ILE A 354 -5.79 28.54 10.87
N ILE A 355 -4.49 28.33 10.67
CA ILE A 355 -3.52 28.02 11.72
C ILE A 355 -2.42 29.09 11.73
N GLU A 356 -2.16 29.66 12.89
CA GLU A 356 -1.08 30.61 13.11
C GLU A 356 0.23 29.89 13.43
N ILE A 357 1.29 30.19 12.66
CA ILE A 357 2.61 29.59 12.85
C ILE A 357 3.74 30.63 12.77
N SER A 358 4.86 30.33 13.42
CA SER A 358 6.17 30.88 13.06
C SER A 358 7.10 29.76 12.62
N ALA A 359 7.28 29.61 11.31
CA ALA A 359 8.22 28.62 10.78
C ALA A 359 9.67 28.89 11.26
N LEU A 360 10.03 30.14 11.55
CA LEU A 360 11.34 30.51 12.07
C LEU A 360 11.52 30.09 13.53
N LYS A 361 10.52 30.35 14.40
CA LYS A 361 10.58 30.07 15.84
C LYS A 361 10.07 28.68 16.20
N ASN A 362 9.57 27.90 15.25
CA ASN A 362 8.98 26.59 15.49
C ASN A 362 7.71 26.62 16.34
N GLU A 363 6.88 27.63 16.18
CA GLU A 363 5.62 27.78 16.91
C GLU A 363 4.45 27.38 16.02
N GLY A 364 3.45 26.68 16.57
CA GLY A 364 2.21 26.32 15.88
C GLY A 364 2.28 25.09 14.97
N ILE A 365 3.45 24.45 14.76
CA ILE A 365 3.56 23.26 13.89
C ILE A 365 2.72 22.10 14.39
N SER A 366 2.71 21.82 15.69
CA SER A 366 1.87 20.76 16.27
C SER A 366 0.36 21.00 16.08
N LYS A 367 -0.08 22.27 15.94
CA LYS A 367 -1.48 22.55 15.61
C LYS A 367 -1.78 22.23 14.14
N LEU A 368 -0.81 22.49 13.24
CA LEU A 368 -0.94 22.08 11.84
C LEU A 368 -1.01 20.56 11.69
N GLU A 369 -0.17 19.83 12.44
CA GLU A 369 -0.20 18.36 12.49
C GLU A 369 -1.58 17.86 12.94
N GLN A 370 -2.11 18.40 14.03
CA GLN A 370 -3.42 18.00 14.55
C GLN A 370 -4.54 18.31 13.56
N ALA A 371 -4.53 19.48 12.91
CA ALA A 371 -5.53 19.86 11.91
C ALA A 371 -5.53 18.91 10.70
N ILE A 372 -4.35 18.45 10.26
CA ILE A 372 -4.25 17.44 9.20
C ILE A 372 -4.88 16.11 9.68
N ILE A 373 -4.58 15.68 10.90
CA ILE A 373 -5.15 14.46 11.49
C ILE A 373 -6.68 14.60 11.62
N ASP A 374 -7.18 15.72 12.09
CA ASP A 374 -8.61 15.98 12.25
C ASP A 374 -9.33 15.93 10.89
N MET A 375 -8.73 16.52 9.85
CA MET A 375 -9.32 16.58 8.51
C MET A 375 -9.45 15.21 7.83
N PHE A 376 -8.51 14.29 8.05
CA PHE A 376 -8.45 13.02 7.34
C PHE A 376 -8.83 11.80 8.20
N PHE A 377 -8.77 11.91 9.53
CA PHE A 377 -8.96 10.79 10.46
C PHE A 377 -9.94 11.06 11.61
N ASP A 378 -10.73 12.12 11.52
CA ASP A 378 -11.70 12.50 12.57
C ASP A 378 -11.06 12.59 13.97
N GLY A 379 -9.82 13.10 14.02
CA GLY A 379 -9.06 13.35 15.26
C GLY A 379 -8.29 12.16 15.83
N LYS A 380 -8.49 10.94 15.32
CA LYS A 380 -7.75 9.74 15.79
C LYS A 380 -7.46 8.76 14.67
N ILE A 381 -6.25 8.21 14.69
CA ILE A 381 -5.84 7.13 13.80
C ILE A 381 -5.96 5.80 14.53
N GLU A 382 -7.00 5.02 14.21
CA GLU A 382 -7.22 3.69 14.77
C GLU A 382 -7.05 2.64 13.66
N ILE A 383 -6.01 1.81 13.77
CA ILE A 383 -5.69 0.75 12.79
C ILE A 383 -5.93 -0.65 13.37
N LYS A 384 -5.99 -0.77 14.71
CA LYS A 384 -5.91 -2.06 15.38
C LYS A 384 -7.12 -2.96 15.04
N ASP A 385 -6.83 -4.17 14.54
CA ASP A 385 -7.77 -5.28 14.32
C ASP A 385 -8.97 -4.95 13.38
N LYS A 386 -8.85 -3.92 12.53
CA LYS A 386 -9.89 -3.53 11.56
C LYS A 386 -9.54 -3.95 10.14
N ALA A 387 -10.52 -4.45 9.40
CA ALA A 387 -10.39 -4.60 7.95
C ALA A 387 -10.28 -3.21 7.30
N LEU A 388 -9.23 -2.98 6.53
CA LEU A 388 -9.00 -1.71 5.82
C LEU A 388 -8.81 -1.99 4.33
N ILE A 389 -9.42 -1.14 3.50
CA ILE A 389 -9.18 -1.13 2.07
C ILE A 389 -8.07 -0.13 1.80
N THR A 390 -6.89 -0.62 1.40
CA THR A 390 -5.70 0.19 1.11
C THR A 390 -5.35 0.21 -0.37
N ASN A 391 -6.04 -0.59 -1.19
CA ASN A 391 -5.75 -0.77 -2.60
C ASN A 391 -6.97 -0.40 -3.46
N VAL A 392 -6.73 0.37 -4.53
CA VAL A 392 -7.78 0.79 -5.49
C VAL A 392 -8.47 -0.43 -6.12
N ARG A 393 -7.76 -1.52 -6.37
CA ARG A 393 -8.32 -2.78 -6.87
C ARG A 393 -9.40 -3.32 -5.93
N HIS A 394 -9.08 -3.42 -4.62
CA HIS A 394 -10.02 -3.90 -3.60
C HIS A 394 -11.27 -3.01 -3.51
N GLU A 395 -11.05 -1.69 -3.54
CA GLU A 395 -12.16 -0.72 -3.51
C GLU A 395 -13.08 -0.88 -4.71
N ASN A 396 -12.51 -0.97 -5.92
CA ASN A 396 -13.29 -1.13 -7.14
C ASN A 396 -14.07 -2.46 -7.15
N SER A 397 -13.45 -3.57 -6.76
CA SER A 397 -14.14 -4.85 -6.68
C SER A 397 -15.24 -4.83 -5.61
N LEU A 398 -15.03 -4.24 -4.45
CA LEU A 398 -16.07 -4.11 -3.42
C LEU A 398 -17.22 -3.20 -3.89
N LYS A 399 -16.90 -2.09 -4.54
CA LYS A 399 -17.89 -1.15 -5.10
C LYS A 399 -18.73 -1.82 -6.18
N SER A 400 -18.11 -2.51 -7.12
CA SER A 400 -18.83 -3.23 -8.17
C SER A 400 -19.70 -4.35 -7.59
N SER A 401 -19.20 -5.10 -6.62
CA SER A 401 -19.98 -6.12 -5.92
C SER A 401 -21.21 -5.51 -5.23
N LEU A 402 -21.05 -4.37 -4.56
CA LEU A 402 -22.15 -3.65 -3.92
C LEU A 402 -23.19 -3.12 -4.95
N GLU A 403 -22.73 -2.64 -6.11
CA GLU A 403 -23.61 -2.21 -7.20
C GLU A 403 -24.47 -3.36 -7.72
N TYR A 404 -23.89 -4.54 -7.95
CA TYR A 404 -24.66 -5.73 -8.31
C TYR A 404 -25.64 -6.15 -7.22
N LEU A 405 -25.23 -6.10 -5.95
CA LEU A 405 -26.11 -6.43 -4.82
C LEU A 405 -27.27 -5.43 -4.70
N LYS A 406 -27.05 -4.14 -4.98
CA LYS A 406 -28.10 -3.10 -5.04
C LYS A 406 -29.07 -3.34 -6.19
N SER A 407 -28.56 -3.76 -7.36
CA SER A 407 -29.40 -4.15 -8.50
C SER A 407 -30.31 -5.32 -8.12
N TYR A 408 -29.74 -6.41 -7.60
CA TYR A 408 -30.50 -7.55 -7.08
C TYR A 408 -31.58 -7.13 -6.08
N TYR A 409 -31.23 -6.28 -5.11
CA TYR A 409 -32.17 -5.80 -4.12
C TYR A 409 -33.31 -4.98 -4.70
N GLY A 410 -33.02 -4.13 -5.70
CA GLY A 410 -34.00 -3.37 -6.45
C GLY A 410 -34.96 -4.26 -7.22
N ASP A 411 -34.45 -5.28 -7.89
CA ASP A 411 -35.25 -6.24 -8.67
C ASP A 411 -36.15 -7.06 -7.73
N LEU A 412 -35.64 -7.51 -6.60
CA LEU A 412 -36.40 -8.23 -5.61
C LEU A 412 -37.58 -7.39 -5.06
N LYS A 413 -37.38 -6.10 -4.80
CA LYS A 413 -38.45 -5.16 -4.35
C LYS A 413 -39.47 -4.86 -5.44
N ASN A 414 -39.06 -4.87 -6.71
CA ASN A 414 -39.91 -4.65 -7.86
C ASN A 414 -40.62 -5.93 -8.35
N MET A 415 -40.51 -7.03 -7.57
CA MET A 415 -41.12 -8.32 -7.90
C MET A 415 -40.69 -8.86 -9.28
N VAL A 416 -39.47 -8.61 -9.69
CA VAL A 416 -38.84 -9.22 -10.88
C VAL A 416 -38.76 -10.74 -10.63
N PRO A 417 -38.98 -11.59 -11.64
CA PRO A 417 -38.86 -13.02 -11.49
C PRO A 417 -37.48 -13.41 -10.90
N ILE A 418 -37.51 -14.31 -9.92
CA ILE A 418 -36.35 -14.57 -9.08
C ILE A 418 -35.14 -15.20 -9.83
N ASP A 419 -35.45 -15.92 -10.93
CA ASP A 419 -34.45 -16.46 -11.86
C ASP A 419 -33.67 -15.37 -12.60
N CYS A 420 -34.30 -14.23 -12.87
CA CYS A 420 -33.66 -13.06 -13.45
C CYS A 420 -32.74 -12.35 -12.42
N CYS A 421 -33.12 -12.34 -11.15
CA CYS A 421 -32.36 -11.66 -10.06
C CYS A 421 -31.07 -12.42 -9.70
N GLU A 422 -31.01 -13.74 -9.91
CA GLU A 422 -29.85 -14.59 -9.55
C GLU A 422 -28.54 -14.12 -10.21
N VAL A 423 -28.61 -13.61 -11.43
CA VAL A 423 -27.43 -13.22 -12.23
C VAL A 423 -26.60 -12.14 -11.53
N ASP A 424 -27.27 -11.10 -11.02
CA ASP A 424 -26.57 -10.02 -10.33
C ASP A 424 -26.04 -10.45 -8.97
N LEU A 425 -26.78 -11.28 -8.25
CA LEU A 425 -26.32 -11.84 -6.99
C LEU A 425 -25.07 -12.71 -7.18
N ARG A 426 -25.03 -13.56 -8.21
CA ARG A 426 -23.88 -14.38 -8.57
C ARG A 426 -22.66 -13.54 -8.96
N LYS A 427 -22.85 -12.49 -9.75
CA LYS A 427 -21.80 -11.53 -10.10
C LYS A 427 -21.24 -10.81 -8.87
N SER A 428 -22.11 -10.38 -7.95
CA SER A 428 -21.70 -9.78 -6.69
C SER A 428 -20.74 -10.71 -5.91
N TYR A 429 -21.10 -12.00 -5.81
CA TYR A 429 -20.28 -13.03 -5.14
C TYR A 429 -18.93 -13.27 -5.84
N GLU A 430 -18.91 -13.35 -7.17
CA GLU A 430 -17.71 -13.59 -7.98
C GLU A 430 -16.72 -12.44 -7.89
N VAL A 431 -17.18 -11.20 -8.10
CA VAL A 431 -16.34 -9.99 -8.07
C VAL A 431 -15.75 -9.78 -6.67
N LEU A 432 -16.50 -10.09 -5.61
CA LEU A 432 -15.99 -10.02 -4.25
C LEU A 432 -14.85 -11.02 -4.01
N GLY A 433 -14.92 -12.19 -4.66
CA GLY A 433 -13.87 -13.21 -4.61
C GLY A 433 -12.55 -12.78 -5.24
N GLU A 434 -12.58 -11.87 -6.23
CA GLU A 434 -11.36 -11.35 -6.85
C GLU A 434 -10.44 -10.63 -5.86
N ILE A 435 -10.98 -10.05 -4.79
CA ILE A 435 -10.17 -9.36 -3.75
C ILE A 435 -9.19 -10.32 -3.12
N ILE A 436 -9.63 -11.56 -2.83
CA ILE A 436 -8.82 -12.60 -2.20
C ILE A 436 -8.14 -13.53 -3.20
N GLY A 437 -8.33 -13.29 -4.51
CA GLY A 437 -7.67 -14.02 -5.58
C GLY A 437 -8.42 -15.25 -6.09
N GLU A 438 -9.74 -15.34 -5.82
CA GLU A 438 -10.59 -16.34 -6.46
C GLU A 438 -11.06 -15.82 -7.83
N ASN A 439 -11.09 -16.70 -8.84
CA ASN A 439 -11.54 -16.38 -10.22
C ASN A 439 -10.78 -15.24 -10.91
N ILE A 440 -9.52 -15.03 -10.52
CA ILE A 440 -8.70 -13.94 -11.08
C ILE A 440 -7.94 -14.43 -12.34
N SER A 441 -7.83 -13.59 -13.36
CA SER A 441 -7.08 -13.92 -14.56
C SER A 441 -5.56 -13.87 -14.33
N GLU A 442 -4.81 -14.70 -15.09
CA GLU A 442 -3.34 -14.73 -15.04
C GLU A 442 -2.74 -13.34 -15.32
N ASN A 443 -3.29 -12.58 -16.25
CA ASN A 443 -2.82 -11.23 -16.58
C ASN A 443 -2.86 -10.28 -15.37
N ILE A 444 -3.89 -10.36 -14.52
CA ILE A 444 -3.99 -9.55 -13.32
C ILE A 444 -2.97 -10.00 -12.28
N LEU A 445 -2.79 -11.31 -12.10
CA LEU A 445 -1.76 -11.86 -11.21
C LEU A 445 -0.37 -11.40 -11.62
N ASP A 446 -0.01 -11.52 -12.89
CA ASP A 446 1.29 -11.11 -13.41
C ASP A 446 1.51 -9.60 -13.23
N ASN A 447 0.48 -8.78 -13.43
CA ASN A 447 0.58 -7.34 -13.18
C ASN A 447 0.85 -7.04 -11.68
N ILE A 448 0.14 -7.71 -10.77
CA ILE A 448 0.35 -7.53 -9.33
C ILE A 448 1.78 -7.92 -8.94
N PHE A 449 2.23 -9.12 -9.35
CA PHE A 449 3.56 -9.62 -8.97
C PHE A 449 4.70 -8.90 -9.68
N SER A 450 4.50 -8.31 -10.86
CA SER A 450 5.51 -7.48 -11.55
C SER A 450 5.96 -6.25 -10.73
N ASN A 451 5.16 -5.80 -9.77
CA ASN A 451 5.49 -4.69 -8.87
C ASN A 451 6.36 -5.10 -7.68
N PHE A 452 6.61 -6.40 -7.50
CA PHE A 452 7.45 -6.92 -6.43
C PHE A 452 8.94 -6.82 -6.77
N CYS A 453 9.77 -6.99 -5.74
CA CYS A 453 11.21 -7.14 -5.92
C CYS A 453 11.55 -8.58 -6.34
N ILE A 454 12.63 -8.76 -7.10
CA ILE A 454 13.22 -10.08 -7.34
C ILE A 454 13.67 -10.67 -6.00
N GLY A 455 13.41 -11.96 -5.76
CA GLY A 455 13.76 -12.63 -4.50
C GLY A 455 12.66 -12.58 -3.42
N LYS A 456 11.48 -12.02 -3.77
CA LYS A 456 10.29 -11.99 -2.89
C LYS A 456 9.09 -12.71 -3.48
#